data_fb7eb642584348261d9495ca18857366
#
_entry.id   fb7eb642584348261d9495ca18857366
#
_cell.length_a   1.000
_cell.length_b   1.000
_cell.length_c   1.000
_cell.angle_alpha   90.00
_cell.angle_beta   90.00
_cell.angle_gamma   90.00
#
_symmetry.space_group_name_H-M   'P 1'
#
loop_
_entity.id
_entity.type
_entity.pdbx_description
1 polymer ?
#
loop_
_entity_poly.entity_id
_entity_poly.type
_entity_poly.pdbx_seq_one_letter_code
_entity_poly.pdbx_strand_id
1 'polypeptide(L)'
;ARNAVFAGLMPLAIDKLMPQKWLNDNEEGGKNQYEEEFLRRLMQQNGKQWRFSFDKLVRPEQGRKLVDNIQKVYDADFSVIVYNFLDILSHARTETDIIRELTEDDAAFRSLTRSWFEHSDLYTILKLLSERGHTVVITSDHGTVRVDNPVKVTGDRETSANLRYKTGRNLAYNSREVYEVLNPKDIQLPSSNLTSSYIFAYNSDFLIYNNDANRHIRYYRNTFQHGGISMEPYIVLKPKQ
;
A
#
# COMPACT_ATOMS: atom_id res chain seq x y z
N ALA A 1 -4.87 2.20 -3.12
CA ALA A 1 -4.42 1.37 -4.27
C ALA A 1 -5.03 -0.03 -4.19
N ARG A 2 -4.84 -0.77 -3.11
CA ARG A 2 -5.20 -2.18 -2.97
C ARG A 2 -6.68 -2.47 -3.22
N ASN A 3 -7.59 -1.70 -2.64
CA ASN A 3 -9.02 -1.82 -2.92
C ASN A 3 -9.35 -1.64 -4.42
N ALA A 4 -8.69 -0.70 -5.09
CA ALA A 4 -8.89 -0.47 -6.52
C ALA A 4 -8.43 -1.66 -7.37
N VAL A 5 -7.28 -2.26 -7.02
CA VAL A 5 -6.75 -3.47 -7.67
C VAL A 5 -7.75 -4.64 -7.53
N PHE A 6 -8.21 -4.92 -6.29
CA PHE A 6 -9.12 -6.04 -6.04
C PHE A 6 -10.54 -5.81 -6.58
N ALA A 7 -11.01 -4.57 -6.59
CA ALA A 7 -12.32 -4.24 -7.14
C ALA A 7 -12.32 -4.13 -8.68
N GLY A 8 -11.16 -3.96 -9.31
CA GLY A 8 -11.06 -3.61 -10.73
C GLY A 8 -11.73 -2.27 -11.06
N LEU A 9 -11.78 -1.35 -10.08
CA LEU A 9 -12.49 -0.08 -10.17
C LEU A 9 -11.63 1.07 -9.62
N MET A 10 -11.83 2.25 -10.15
CA MET A 10 -11.26 3.46 -9.58
C MET A 10 -11.90 3.80 -8.23
N PRO A 11 -11.18 4.46 -7.31
CA PRO A 11 -11.67 4.78 -5.97
C PRO A 11 -13.05 5.45 -5.94
N LEU A 12 -13.30 6.43 -6.80
CA LEU A 12 -14.61 7.11 -6.90
C LEU A 12 -15.74 6.15 -7.30
N ALA A 13 -15.45 5.17 -8.14
CA ALA A 13 -16.45 4.17 -8.54
C ALA A 13 -16.75 3.21 -7.38
N ILE A 14 -15.76 2.83 -6.58
CA ILE A 14 -15.96 2.01 -5.38
C ILE A 14 -16.84 2.76 -4.38
N ASP A 15 -16.51 4.01 -4.09
CA ASP A 15 -17.28 4.87 -3.17
C ASP A 15 -18.74 5.02 -3.60
N LYS A 16 -19.01 5.25 -4.90
CA LYS A 16 -20.37 5.38 -5.43
C LYS A 16 -21.16 4.07 -5.42
N LEU A 17 -20.53 2.95 -5.77
CA LEU A 17 -21.22 1.66 -5.93
C LEU A 17 -21.33 0.90 -4.60
N MET A 18 -20.42 1.13 -3.69
CA MET A 18 -20.31 0.42 -2.42
C MET A 18 -19.86 1.37 -1.30
N PRO A 19 -20.62 2.45 -1.02
CA PRO A 19 -20.19 3.49 -0.09
C PRO A 19 -19.88 2.96 1.32
N GLN A 20 -20.60 1.94 1.78
CA GLN A 20 -20.36 1.30 3.09
C GLN A 20 -19.07 0.47 3.15
N LYS A 21 -18.37 0.27 2.02
CA LYS A 21 -17.11 -0.48 1.92
C LYS A 21 -15.92 0.41 1.56
N TRP A 22 -16.17 1.66 1.27
CA TRP A 22 -15.13 2.66 1.14
C TRP A 22 -14.84 3.24 2.53
N LEU A 23 -13.70 2.86 3.10
CA LEU A 23 -13.27 3.35 4.40
C LEU A 23 -12.13 4.34 4.25
N ASN A 24 -12.20 5.44 4.99
CA ASN A 24 -11.15 6.43 5.06
C ASN A 24 -10.06 6.01 6.07
N ASP A 25 -8.92 6.71 6.04
CA ASP A 25 -7.73 6.38 6.84
C ASP A 25 -8.00 6.34 8.36
N ASN A 26 -8.98 7.08 8.83
CA ASN A 26 -9.30 7.26 10.24
C ASN A 26 -10.43 6.33 10.75
N GLU A 27 -10.97 5.45 9.91
CA GLU A 27 -12.07 4.58 10.30
C GLU A 27 -11.58 3.27 10.90
N GLU A 28 -12.27 2.78 11.92
CA GLU A 28 -11.95 1.51 12.60
C GLU A 28 -11.97 0.32 11.64
N GLY A 29 -11.00 -0.59 11.80
CA GLY A 29 -10.87 -1.80 10.98
C GLY A 29 -9.97 -1.67 9.76
N GLY A 30 -9.60 -0.44 9.38
CA GLY A 30 -8.66 -0.16 8.30
C GLY A 30 -9.25 -0.30 6.89
N LYS A 31 -8.62 0.42 5.96
CA LYS A 31 -9.07 0.59 4.56
C LYS A 31 -9.18 -0.69 3.73
N ASN A 32 -8.55 -1.77 4.15
CA ASN A 32 -8.33 -2.96 3.33
C ASN A 32 -9.06 -4.19 3.89
N GLN A 33 -10.21 -4.03 4.53
CA GLN A 33 -10.92 -5.17 5.10
C GLN A 33 -11.84 -5.90 4.10
N TYR A 34 -12.21 -5.27 2.99
CA TYR A 34 -13.14 -5.81 1.99
C TYR A 34 -12.44 -6.36 0.73
N GLU A 35 -11.14 -6.59 0.77
CA GLU A 35 -10.33 -7.03 -0.38
C GLU A 35 -10.87 -8.32 -1.02
N GLU A 36 -11.13 -9.33 -0.21
CA GLU A 36 -11.68 -10.61 -0.67
C GLU A 36 -13.04 -10.43 -1.35
N GLU A 37 -13.91 -9.63 -0.76
CA GLU A 37 -15.26 -9.39 -1.28
C GLU A 37 -15.22 -8.61 -2.61
N PHE A 38 -14.35 -7.61 -2.73
CA PHE A 38 -14.13 -6.90 -3.99
C PHE A 38 -13.68 -7.84 -5.09
N LEU A 39 -12.72 -8.70 -4.81
CA LEU A 39 -12.21 -9.65 -5.79
C LEU A 39 -13.26 -10.69 -6.17
N ARG A 40 -14.02 -11.20 -5.22
CA ARG A 40 -15.13 -12.13 -5.48
C ARG A 40 -16.17 -11.51 -6.42
N ARG A 41 -16.52 -10.24 -6.18
CA ARG A 41 -17.40 -9.48 -7.07
C ARG A 41 -16.80 -9.30 -8.46
N LEU A 42 -15.52 -8.94 -8.56
CA LEU A 42 -14.83 -8.79 -9.85
C LEU A 42 -14.85 -10.09 -10.65
N MET A 43 -14.61 -11.23 -10.00
CA MET A 43 -14.69 -12.56 -10.64
C MET A 43 -16.10 -12.83 -11.16
N GLN A 44 -17.13 -12.60 -10.36
CA GLN A 44 -18.54 -12.80 -10.76
C GLN A 44 -18.93 -11.92 -11.95
N GLN A 45 -18.53 -10.65 -11.95
CA GLN A 45 -18.78 -9.72 -13.07
C GLN A 45 -18.12 -10.16 -14.37
N ASN A 46 -17.02 -10.89 -14.29
CA ASN A 46 -16.32 -11.47 -15.44
C ASN A 46 -16.77 -12.91 -15.76
N GLY A 47 -17.88 -13.36 -15.18
CA GLY A 47 -18.44 -14.70 -15.43
C GLY A 47 -17.56 -15.86 -14.94
N LYS A 48 -16.63 -15.58 -14.00
CA LYS A 48 -15.73 -16.61 -13.46
C LYS A 48 -16.37 -17.28 -12.24
N GLN A 49 -16.62 -18.57 -12.35
CA GLN A 49 -17.13 -19.41 -11.27
C GLN A 49 -16.02 -20.33 -10.71
N TRP A 50 -14.85 -19.75 -10.52
CA TRP A 50 -13.67 -20.47 -10.03
C TRP A 50 -13.80 -20.82 -8.54
N ARG A 51 -13.29 -21.98 -8.16
CA ARG A 51 -12.98 -22.26 -6.75
C ARG A 51 -11.88 -21.32 -6.33
N PHE A 52 -12.13 -20.54 -5.30
CA PHE A 52 -11.31 -19.41 -4.94
C PHE A 52 -10.85 -19.49 -3.49
N SER A 53 -9.56 -19.25 -3.25
CA SER A 53 -9.00 -19.06 -1.91
C SER A 53 -8.40 -17.66 -1.77
N PHE A 54 -8.54 -17.08 -0.58
CA PHE A 54 -7.97 -15.78 -0.22
C PHE A 54 -7.32 -15.88 1.16
N ASP A 55 -6.05 -15.53 1.24
CA ASP A 55 -5.27 -15.54 2.47
C ASP A 55 -4.56 -14.21 2.67
N LYS A 56 -4.77 -13.59 3.83
CA LYS A 56 -4.09 -12.37 4.23
C LYS A 56 -3.17 -12.65 5.40
N LEU A 57 -1.87 -12.60 5.14
CA LEU A 57 -0.82 -12.96 6.07
C LEU A 57 -0.22 -11.69 6.68
N VAL A 58 -0.68 -11.36 7.88
CA VAL A 58 -0.28 -10.16 8.65
C VAL A 58 0.67 -10.55 9.80
N ARG A 59 0.60 -11.82 10.26
CA ARG A 59 1.42 -12.35 11.36
C ARG A 59 2.16 -13.60 10.93
N PRO A 60 3.36 -13.87 11.48
CA PRO A 60 4.16 -15.05 11.12
C PRO A 60 3.39 -16.38 11.23
N GLU A 61 2.57 -16.54 12.27
CA GLU A 61 1.84 -17.79 12.52
C GLU A 61 0.83 -18.11 11.39
N GLN A 62 0.35 -17.09 10.68
CA GLN A 62 -0.57 -17.27 9.55
C GLN A 62 0.14 -17.87 8.34
N GLY A 63 1.41 -17.51 8.13
CA GLY A 63 2.25 -18.13 7.09
C GLY A 63 2.41 -19.62 7.33
N ARG A 64 2.81 -20.04 8.53
CA ARG A 64 2.94 -21.46 8.92
C ARG A 64 1.63 -22.21 8.75
N LYS A 65 0.52 -21.65 9.25
CA LYS A 65 -0.81 -22.26 9.09
C LYS A 65 -1.19 -22.45 7.62
N LEU A 66 -0.79 -21.54 6.75
CA LEU A 66 -1.04 -21.69 5.31
C LEU A 66 -0.17 -22.79 4.70
N VAL A 67 1.10 -22.91 5.08
CA VAL A 67 1.97 -24.04 4.69
C VAL A 67 1.36 -25.38 5.13
N ASP A 68 0.91 -25.48 6.37
CA ASP A 68 0.29 -26.69 6.91
C ASP A 68 -1.02 -27.06 6.19
N ASN A 69 -1.75 -26.05 5.68
CA ASN A 69 -3.03 -26.20 4.99
C ASN A 69 -2.93 -25.83 3.49
N ILE A 70 -1.77 -26.05 2.87
CA ILE A 70 -1.51 -25.65 1.48
C ILE A 70 -2.47 -26.31 0.48
N GLN A 71 -3.09 -27.42 0.87
CA GLN A 71 -4.04 -28.17 0.03
C GLN A 71 -5.20 -27.27 -0.45
N LYS A 72 -5.68 -26.34 0.37
CA LYS A 72 -6.74 -25.41 -0.05
C LYS A 72 -6.33 -24.50 -1.23
N VAL A 73 -5.02 -24.18 -1.32
CA VAL A 73 -4.47 -23.40 -2.43
C VAL A 73 -4.36 -24.30 -3.68
N TYR A 74 -3.95 -25.55 -3.51
CA TYR A 74 -3.87 -26.52 -4.59
C TYR A 74 -5.23 -26.85 -5.21
N ASP A 75 -6.27 -26.92 -4.37
CA ASP A 75 -7.63 -27.28 -4.82
C ASP A 75 -8.38 -26.10 -5.43
N ALA A 76 -7.87 -24.88 -5.29
CA ALA A 76 -8.48 -23.69 -5.87
C ALA A 76 -8.07 -23.49 -7.33
N ASP A 77 -9.00 -23.03 -8.16
CA ASP A 77 -8.72 -22.64 -9.53
C ASP A 77 -8.02 -21.27 -9.59
N PHE A 78 -8.24 -20.44 -8.54
CA PHE A 78 -7.58 -19.16 -8.37
C PHE A 78 -7.37 -18.87 -6.88
N SER A 79 -6.13 -18.56 -6.51
CA SER A 79 -5.75 -18.23 -5.14
C SER A 79 -5.06 -16.89 -5.05
N VAL A 80 -5.38 -16.13 -4.02
CA VAL A 80 -4.69 -14.88 -3.69
C VAL A 80 -4.10 -14.95 -2.29
N ILE A 81 -2.81 -14.64 -2.21
CA ILE A 81 -2.07 -14.54 -0.95
C ILE A 81 -1.55 -13.12 -0.82
N VAL A 82 -2.07 -12.38 0.16
CA VAL A 82 -1.59 -11.02 0.48
C VAL A 82 -0.59 -11.13 1.63
N TYR A 83 0.64 -10.68 1.39
CA TYR A 83 1.71 -10.74 2.37
C TYR A 83 2.19 -9.32 2.74
N ASN A 84 1.92 -8.89 3.96
CA ASN A 84 2.15 -7.49 4.38
C ASN A 84 3.56 -7.21 4.95
N PHE A 85 4.50 -8.15 4.88
CA PHE A 85 5.79 -8.00 5.55
C PHE A 85 6.58 -6.76 5.13
N LEU A 86 6.66 -6.45 3.84
CA LEU A 86 7.44 -5.29 3.36
C LEU A 86 6.86 -3.96 3.86
N ASP A 87 5.56 -3.87 3.93
CA ASP A 87 4.88 -2.70 4.49
C ASP A 87 5.18 -2.56 5.99
N ILE A 88 5.07 -3.66 6.74
CA ILE A 88 5.44 -3.71 8.17
C ILE A 88 6.92 -3.35 8.37
N LEU A 89 7.84 -3.86 7.55
CA LEU A 89 9.27 -3.56 7.63
C LEU A 89 9.54 -2.07 7.37
N SER A 90 8.86 -1.47 6.40
CA SER A 90 8.99 -0.04 6.09
C SER A 90 8.51 0.84 7.25
N HIS A 91 7.42 0.46 7.91
CA HIS A 91 6.93 1.14 9.12
C HIS A 91 7.90 0.94 10.30
N ALA A 92 8.34 -0.29 10.57
CA ALA A 92 9.27 -0.60 11.64
C ALA A 92 10.60 0.19 11.52
N ARG A 93 11.10 0.42 10.30
CA ARG A 93 12.25 1.27 10.03
C ARG A 93 12.04 2.70 10.52
N THR A 94 10.83 3.22 10.37
CA THR A 94 10.48 4.57 10.83
C THR A 94 10.36 4.65 12.37
N GLU A 95 9.88 3.59 12.99
CA GLU A 95 9.53 3.56 14.42
C GLU A 95 10.67 3.06 15.33
N THR A 96 11.66 2.32 14.79
CA THR A 96 12.66 1.63 15.59
C THR A 96 14.07 1.99 15.13
N ASP A 97 14.90 2.53 16.02
CA ASP A 97 16.28 2.95 15.71
C ASP A 97 17.15 1.79 15.23
N ILE A 98 17.00 0.59 15.82
CA ILE A 98 17.75 -0.61 15.41
C ILE A 98 17.43 -0.98 13.96
N ILE A 99 16.17 -0.98 13.56
CA ILE A 99 15.80 -1.29 12.16
C ILE A 99 16.29 -0.18 11.23
N ARG A 100 16.28 1.07 11.67
CA ARG A 100 16.82 2.21 10.91
C ARG A 100 18.32 2.05 10.65
N GLU A 101 19.09 1.64 11.65
CA GLU A 101 20.54 1.38 11.53
C GLU A 101 20.81 0.19 10.58
N LEU A 102 20.09 -0.92 10.74
CA LEU A 102 20.20 -2.11 9.88
C LEU A 102 19.78 -1.86 8.43
N THR A 103 19.07 -0.79 8.16
CA THR A 103 18.54 -0.42 6.84
C THR A 103 18.91 1.01 6.47
N GLU A 104 20.13 1.43 6.79
CA GLU A 104 20.59 2.80 6.61
C GLU A 104 20.49 3.28 5.15
N ASP A 105 20.78 2.39 4.21
CA ASP A 105 20.68 2.66 2.77
C ASP A 105 19.79 1.63 2.04
N ASP A 106 19.56 1.87 0.76
CA ASP A 106 18.73 1.01 -0.09
C ASP A 106 19.34 -0.39 -0.28
N ALA A 107 20.65 -0.53 -0.24
CA ALA A 107 21.34 -1.82 -0.40
C ALA A 107 21.13 -2.67 0.86
N ALA A 108 21.26 -2.05 2.04
CA ALA A 108 21.02 -2.70 3.33
C ALA A 108 19.54 -3.11 3.46
N PHE A 109 18.58 -2.24 3.08
CA PHE A 109 17.17 -2.56 3.07
C PHE A 109 16.84 -3.76 2.16
N ARG A 110 17.40 -3.78 0.94
CA ARG A 110 17.25 -4.91 0.02
C ARG A 110 17.88 -6.20 0.54
N SER A 111 19.04 -6.11 1.18
CA SER A 111 19.72 -7.26 1.78
C SER A 111 18.89 -7.88 2.91
N LEU A 112 18.34 -7.05 3.80
CA LEU A 112 17.48 -7.50 4.87
C LEU A 112 16.18 -8.13 4.33
N THR A 113 15.57 -7.50 3.34
CA THR A 113 14.38 -8.02 2.65
C THR A 113 14.64 -9.38 2.01
N ARG A 114 15.78 -9.54 1.34
CA ARG A 114 16.18 -10.80 0.71
C ARG A 114 16.40 -11.89 1.75
N SER A 115 17.16 -11.61 2.80
CA SER A 115 17.41 -12.56 3.87
C SER A 115 16.12 -13.01 4.54
N TRP A 116 15.21 -12.08 4.83
CA TRP A 116 13.90 -12.43 5.33
C TRP A 116 13.13 -13.34 4.36
N PHE A 117 13.09 -12.96 3.07
CA PHE A 117 12.35 -13.72 2.06
C PHE A 117 12.84 -15.17 1.98
N GLU A 118 14.14 -15.39 1.89
CA GLU A 118 14.77 -16.70 1.79
C GLU A 118 14.44 -17.64 2.97
N HIS A 119 14.11 -17.06 4.14
CA HIS A 119 13.76 -17.80 5.37
C HIS A 119 12.26 -17.73 5.73
N SER A 120 11.44 -17.15 4.85
CA SER A 120 10.02 -16.93 5.11
C SER A 120 9.14 -18.11 4.70
N ASP A 121 7.96 -18.21 5.34
CA ASP A 121 6.92 -19.11 4.89
C ASP A 121 6.44 -18.79 3.46
N LEU A 122 6.57 -17.53 3.00
CA LEU A 122 6.28 -17.15 1.62
C LEU A 122 7.18 -17.90 0.63
N TYR A 123 8.48 -17.98 0.92
CA TYR A 123 9.41 -18.73 0.07
C TYR A 123 9.06 -20.23 0.04
N THR A 124 8.70 -20.79 1.20
CA THR A 124 8.23 -22.18 1.30
C THR A 124 6.96 -22.41 0.46
N ILE A 125 5.99 -21.51 0.55
CA ILE A 125 4.76 -21.59 -0.24
C ILE A 125 5.08 -21.54 -1.75
N LEU A 126 5.92 -20.60 -2.18
CA LEU A 126 6.31 -20.48 -3.59
C LEU A 126 7.02 -21.73 -4.11
N LYS A 127 7.89 -22.35 -3.29
CA LYS A 127 8.55 -23.61 -3.62
C LYS A 127 7.54 -24.74 -3.80
N LEU A 128 6.61 -24.91 -2.85
CA LEU A 128 5.55 -25.93 -2.91
C LEU A 128 4.65 -25.76 -4.16
N LEU A 129 4.31 -24.52 -4.50
CA LEU A 129 3.52 -24.22 -5.70
C LEU A 129 4.30 -24.53 -6.97
N SER A 130 5.59 -24.20 -7.02
CA SER A 130 6.48 -24.49 -8.14
C SER A 130 6.64 -26.00 -8.36
N GLU A 131 6.85 -26.77 -7.30
CA GLU A 131 6.99 -28.23 -7.34
C GLU A 131 5.73 -28.91 -7.92
N ARG A 132 4.55 -28.28 -7.78
CA ARG A 132 3.28 -28.76 -8.33
C ARG A 132 2.93 -28.15 -9.69
N GLY A 133 3.79 -27.33 -10.26
CA GLY A 133 3.59 -26.73 -11.58
C GLY A 133 2.51 -25.64 -11.62
N HIS A 134 2.22 -24.99 -10.49
CA HIS A 134 1.28 -23.86 -10.46
C HIS A 134 1.87 -22.63 -11.15
N THR A 135 1.05 -21.91 -11.90
CA THR A 135 1.40 -20.58 -12.39
C THR A 135 1.28 -19.56 -11.25
N VAL A 136 2.37 -18.88 -10.94
CA VAL A 136 2.41 -17.86 -9.87
C VAL A 136 2.69 -16.50 -10.46
N VAL A 137 1.88 -15.50 -10.10
CA VAL A 137 2.09 -14.08 -10.41
C VAL A 137 2.42 -13.35 -9.12
N ILE A 138 3.63 -12.79 -9.05
CA ILE A 138 4.06 -11.96 -7.92
C ILE A 138 3.90 -10.50 -8.33
N THR A 139 3.18 -9.74 -7.55
CA THR A 139 2.91 -8.32 -7.80
C THR A 139 2.84 -7.53 -6.50
N SER A 140 2.76 -6.21 -6.60
CA SER A 140 2.56 -5.30 -5.48
C SER A 140 1.46 -4.28 -5.84
N ASP A 141 0.78 -3.75 -4.84
CA ASP A 141 -0.21 -2.67 -5.01
C ASP A 141 0.46 -1.29 -5.14
N HIS A 142 1.67 -1.14 -4.67
CA HIS A 142 2.55 0.04 -4.82
C HIS A 142 4.00 -0.33 -4.54
N GLY A 143 4.91 0.53 -4.96
CA GLY A 143 6.30 0.54 -4.52
C GLY A 143 6.54 1.56 -3.40
N THR A 144 7.80 1.91 -3.16
CA THR A 144 8.20 2.90 -2.16
C THR A 144 9.24 3.85 -2.73
N VAL A 145 9.28 5.06 -2.20
CA VAL A 145 10.30 6.06 -2.48
C VAL A 145 10.99 6.48 -1.18
N ARG A 146 12.30 6.61 -1.21
CA ARG A 146 13.06 7.18 -0.09
C ARG A 146 12.90 8.69 -0.09
N VAL A 147 12.26 9.22 0.95
CA VAL A 147 11.96 10.66 1.02
C VAL A 147 13.06 11.43 1.71
N ASP A 148 13.40 12.60 1.19
CA ASP A 148 14.49 13.43 1.72
C ASP A 148 14.16 14.94 1.79
N ASN A 149 13.25 15.43 0.95
CA ASN A 149 12.91 16.84 0.84
C ASN A 149 11.57 17.16 1.51
N PRO A 150 11.57 17.90 2.65
CA PRO A 150 10.34 18.25 3.36
C PRO A 150 9.62 19.43 2.71
N VAL A 151 8.34 19.26 2.39
CA VAL A 151 7.43 20.32 1.94
C VAL A 151 6.46 20.64 3.09
N LYS A 152 6.41 21.91 3.49
CA LYS A 152 5.55 22.37 4.58
C LYS A 152 4.14 22.65 4.09
N VAL A 153 3.16 22.09 4.78
CA VAL A 153 1.74 22.31 4.52
C VAL A 153 1.00 22.68 5.80
N THR A 154 -0.12 23.36 5.64
CA THR A 154 -1.05 23.63 6.75
C THR A 154 -2.42 23.08 6.38
N GLY A 155 -3.09 22.48 7.34
CA GLY A 155 -4.44 21.94 7.18
C GLY A 155 -5.16 21.90 8.52
N ASP A 156 -6.44 21.61 8.49
CA ASP A 156 -7.25 21.44 9.69
C ASP A 156 -7.04 20.03 10.31
N ARG A 157 -7.76 19.75 11.41
CA ARG A 157 -7.65 18.48 12.16
C ARG A 157 -8.13 17.26 11.36
N GLU A 158 -8.96 17.47 10.35
CA GLU A 158 -9.51 16.40 9.50
C GLU A 158 -8.57 16.07 8.33
N THR A 159 -7.46 16.79 8.17
CA THR A 159 -6.49 16.52 7.10
C THR A 159 -5.75 15.21 7.34
N SER A 160 -5.60 14.42 6.28
CA SER A 160 -4.93 13.11 6.36
C SER A 160 -3.49 13.19 6.88
N ALA A 161 -3.07 12.19 7.64
CA ALA A 161 -1.72 12.12 8.20
C ALA A 161 -0.65 11.64 7.20
N ASN A 162 -1.03 11.13 6.03
CA ASN A 162 -0.11 10.57 5.04
C ASN A 162 0.97 11.58 4.62
N LEU A 163 2.20 11.11 4.43
CA LEU A 163 3.35 11.95 4.09
C LEU A 163 3.49 12.25 2.60
N ARG A 164 2.85 11.48 1.75
CA ARG A 164 3.00 11.60 0.29
C ARG A 164 1.78 12.21 -0.39
N TYR A 165 0.67 12.30 0.33
CA TYR A 165 -0.50 13.06 -0.10
C TYR A 165 -1.22 13.65 1.11
N LYS A 166 -1.96 14.71 0.91
CA LYS A 166 -2.91 15.24 1.89
C LYS A 166 -4.27 15.43 1.22
N THR A 167 -5.31 15.16 1.98
CA THR A 167 -6.68 15.51 1.61
C THR A 167 -7.35 16.20 2.78
N GLY A 168 -8.10 17.22 2.52
CA GLY A 168 -8.78 18.02 3.54
C GLY A 168 -9.35 19.31 2.97
N ARG A 169 -9.98 20.06 3.86
CA ARG A 169 -10.41 21.45 3.59
C ARG A 169 -9.28 22.41 3.94
N ASN A 170 -9.30 23.59 3.38
CA ASN A 170 -8.42 24.69 3.75
C ASN A 170 -6.93 24.32 3.79
N LEU A 171 -6.50 23.46 2.86
CA LEU A 171 -5.09 23.17 2.72
C LEU A 171 -4.33 24.41 2.23
N ALA A 172 -3.31 24.83 2.98
CA ALA A 172 -2.41 25.93 2.59
C ALA A 172 -1.02 25.36 2.33
N TYR A 173 -0.49 25.64 1.15
CA TYR A 173 0.76 25.11 0.62
C TYR A 173 1.29 26.02 -0.49
N ASN A 174 2.54 25.83 -0.88
CA ASN A 174 3.08 26.44 -2.09
C ASN A 174 2.72 25.55 -3.30
N SER A 175 1.89 26.05 -4.20
CA SER A 175 1.42 25.29 -5.39
C SER A 175 2.53 24.84 -6.34
N ARG A 176 3.74 25.42 -6.26
CA ARG A 176 4.91 25.00 -7.03
C ARG A 176 5.61 23.76 -6.48
N GLU A 177 5.34 23.42 -5.21
CA GLU A 177 5.99 22.31 -4.49
C GLU A 177 5.10 21.06 -4.40
N VAL A 178 3.86 21.12 -4.89
CA VAL A 178 2.91 20.01 -4.83
C VAL A 178 2.13 19.88 -6.12
N TYR A 179 1.69 18.68 -6.44
CA TYR A 179 0.66 18.47 -7.45
C TYR A 179 -0.72 18.62 -6.82
N GLU A 180 -1.41 19.69 -7.17
CA GLU A 180 -2.74 19.99 -6.61
C GLU A 180 -3.88 19.43 -7.46
N VAL A 181 -4.93 18.95 -6.80
CA VAL A 181 -6.17 18.50 -7.41
C VAL A 181 -7.33 19.14 -6.66
N LEU A 182 -7.83 20.22 -7.21
CA LEU A 182 -8.93 20.99 -6.62
C LEU A 182 -10.28 20.27 -6.75
N ASN A 183 -10.47 19.49 -7.80
CA ASN A 183 -11.66 18.68 -8.00
C ASN A 183 -11.25 17.18 -8.07
N PRO A 184 -11.35 16.43 -6.97
CA PRO A 184 -10.94 15.03 -6.91
C PRO A 184 -11.63 14.11 -7.93
N LYS A 185 -12.85 14.46 -8.36
CA LYS A 185 -13.62 13.68 -9.34
C LYS A 185 -12.94 13.62 -10.70
N ASP A 186 -12.15 14.63 -11.07
CA ASP A 186 -11.45 14.69 -12.37
C ASP A 186 -10.39 13.59 -12.48
N ILE A 187 -9.86 13.12 -11.36
CA ILE A 187 -8.90 12.01 -11.28
C ILE A 187 -9.50 10.76 -10.61
N GLN A 188 -10.81 10.64 -10.60
CA GLN A 188 -11.54 9.48 -10.07
C GLN A 188 -11.26 9.18 -8.59
N LEU A 189 -11.00 10.21 -7.79
CA LEU A 189 -10.90 10.12 -6.33
C LEU A 189 -12.20 10.58 -5.66
N PRO A 190 -12.61 9.93 -4.57
CA PRO A 190 -13.74 10.36 -3.77
C PRO A 190 -13.40 11.62 -2.99
N SER A 191 -14.44 12.36 -2.60
CA SER A 191 -14.34 13.56 -1.79
C SER A 191 -15.25 13.41 -0.58
N SER A 192 -14.72 13.58 0.62
CA SER A 192 -15.51 13.51 1.86
C SER A 192 -16.52 14.65 1.99
N ASN A 193 -16.31 15.75 1.24
CA ASN A 193 -17.21 16.89 1.16
C ASN A 193 -16.92 17.75 -0.09
N LEU A 194 -17.80 18.74 -0.35
CA LEU A 194 -17.74 19.57 -1.57
C LEU A 194 -16.48 20.44 -1.70
N THR A 195 -15.77 20.69 -0.59
CA THR A 195 -14.60 21.60 -0.56
C THR A 195 -13.29 20.88 -0.31
N SER A 196 -13.29 19.55 -0.27
CA SER A 196 -12.05 18.79 -0.11
C SER A 196 -11.24 18.77 -1.38
N SER A 197 -9.94 19.08 -1.27
CA SER A 197 -8.95 18.95 -2.31
C SER A 197 -7.90 17.88 -1.94
N TYR A 198 -7.10 17.51 -2.92
CA TYR A 198 -5.92 16.67 -2.71
C TYR A 198 -4.67 17.42 -3.13
N ILE A 199 -3.60 17.19 -2.41
CA ILE A 199 -2.24 17.54 -2.82
C ILE A 199 -1.36 16.31 -2.73
N PHE A 200 -0.45 16.16 -3.70
CA PHE A 200 0.46 15.03 -3.78
C PHE A 200 1.90 15.53 -3.82
N ALA A 201 2.79 14.82 -3.16
CA ALA A 201 4.21 15.08 -3.18
C ALA A 201 4.84 14.64 -4.51
N TYR A 202 5.76 15.45 -5.03
CA TYR A 202 6.61 15.10 -6.17
C TYR A 202 7.77 14.20 -5.71
N ASN A 203 8.40 13.52 -6.63
CA ASN A 203 9.68 12.80 -6.49
C ASN A 203 9.93 12.24 -5.07
N SER A 204 11.01 12.66 -4.41
CA SER A 204 11.38 12.31 -3.03
C SER A 204 10.81 13.25 -1.96
N ASP A 205 9.92 14.15 -2.31
CA ASP A 205 9.32 15.09 -1.36
C ASP A 205 8.42 14.40 -0.33
N PHE A 206 8.24 15.00 0.84
CA PHE A 206 7.26 14.57 1.83
C PHE A 206 6.59 15.74 2.54
N LEU A 207 5.29 15.61 2.75
CA LEU A 207 4.42 16.67 3.23
C LEU A 207 4.32 16.65 4.75
N ILE A 208 4.77 17.70 5.40
CA ILE A 208 4.75 17.84 6.87
C ILE A 208 3.95 19.07 7.29
N TYR A 209 3.37 18.99 8.49
CA TYR A 209 2.74 20.16 9.11
C TYR A 209 3.78 21.10 9.70
N ASN A 210 3.45 22.40 9.73
CA ASN A 210 4.32 23.43 10.32
C ASN A 210 4.56 23.20 11.82
N ASN A 211 3.58 22.66 12.53
CA ASN A 211 3.73 22.35 13.95
C ASN A 211 4.78 21.23 14.11
N ASP A 212 5.81 21.49 14.91
CA ASP A 212 6.93 20.56 15.13
C ASP A 212 7.68 20.13 13.87
N ALA A 213 7.72 20.98 12.83
CA ALA A 213 8.33 20.66 11.54
C ALA A 213 9.74 20.07 11.67
N ASN A 214 10.61 20.65 12.52
CA ASN A 214 11.98 20.16 12.71
C ASN A 214 12.05 18.75 13.31
N ARG A 215 11.11 18.38 14.17
CA ARG A 215 10.98 17.02 14.72
C ARG A 215 10.53 16.06 13.63
N HIS A 216 9.51 16.42 12.85
CA HIS A 216 9.01 15.60 11.75
C HIS A 216 10.06 15.41 10.65
N ILE A 217 10.83 16.45 10.30
CA ILE A 217 11.92 16.35 9.33
C ILE A 217 12.95 15.31 9.78
N ARG A 218 13.41 15.39 11.02
CA ARG A 218 14.40 14.43 11.55
C ARG A 218 13.87 13.00 11.61
N TYR A 219 12.58 12.84 11.88
CA TYR A 219 11.94 11.54 12.03
C TYR A 219 11.70 10.85 10.67
N TYR A 220 11.23 11.60 9.67
CA TYR A 220 10.79 11.04 8.40
C TYR A 220 11.83 11.11 7.27
N ARG A 221 12.81 12.00 7.36
CA ARG A 221 13.87 12.08 6.34
C ARG A 221 14.60 10.75 6.19
N ASN A 222 14.85 10.36 4.94
CA ASN A 222 15.48 9.10 4.56
C ASN A 222 14.67 7.84 4.91
N THR A 223 13.38 7.96 5.22
CA THR A 223 12.48 6.81 5.35
C THR A 223 11.85 6.42 4.02
N PHE A 224 11.40 5.17 3.90
CA PHE A 224 10.66 4.71 2.74
C PHE A 224 9.18 5.01 2.93
N GLN A 225 8.59 5.73 1.97
CA GLN A 225 7.19 6.12 1.98
C GLN A 225 6.53 5.74 0.67
N HIS A 226 5.22 5.60 0.66
CA HIS A 226 4.44 5.29 -0.54
C HIS A 226 3.36 6.34 -0.81
N GLY A 227 2.87 6.42 -2.05
CA GLY A 227 1.95 7.45 -2.51
C GLY A 227 2.66 8.62 -3.21
N GLY A 228 1.95 9.72 -3.45
CA GLY A 228 2.44 10.83 -4.26
C GLY A 228 2.38 10.52 -5.75
N ILE A 229 3.14 11.26 -6.56
CA ILE A 229 3.21 11.13 -8.03
C ILE A 229 4.65 10.92 -8.52
N SER A 230 5.40 10.05 -7.85
CA SER A 230 6.70 9.60 -8.32
C SER A 230 6.60 8.25 -9.03
N MET A 231 7.56 7.95 -9.89
CA MET A 231 7.54 6.71 -10.69
C MET A 231 7.86 5.46 -9.86
N GLU A 232 8.65 5.58 -8.82
CA GLU A 232 9.12 4.48 -7.98
C GLU A 232 7.98 3.66 -7.35
N PRO A 233 6.89 4.27 -6.86
CA PRO A 233 5.74 3.53 -6.35
C PRO A 233 4.99 2.70 -7.41
N TYR A 234 5.25 2.93 -8.70
CA TYR A 234 4.53 2.28 -9.81
C TYR A 234 5.40 1.29 -10.61
N ILE A 235 6.70 1.21 -10.33
CA ILE A 235 7.59 0.27 -11.03
C ILE A 235 7.46 -1.11 -10.41
N VAL A 236 6.83 -2.01 -11.14
CA VAL A 236 6.84 -3.45 -10.85
C VAL A 236 7.91 -4.09 -11.71
N LEU A 237 8.96 -4.60 -11.09
CA LEU A 237 10.02 -5.30 -11.80
C LEU A 237 9.48 -6.62 -12.36
N LYS A 238 9.56 -6.80 -13.67
CA LYS A 238 9.28 -8.09 -14.29
C LYS A 238 10.45 -9.03 -13.95
N PRO A 239 10.23 -10.20 -13.33
CA PRO A 239 11.30 -11.15 -13.10
C PRO A 239 11.90 -11.57 -14.45
N LYS A 240 13.23 -11.65 -14.52
CA LYS A 240 13.88 -12.31 -15.65
C LYS A 240 13.45 -13.77 -15.64
N GLN A 241 12.97 -14.22 -16.76
CA GLN A 241 12.73 -15.64 -17.04
C GLN A 241 14.04 -16.41 -16.97
#